data_f1d526d9d0ec37a5e4a441eb6f07d3ca
#
_entry.id   f1d526d9d0ec37a5e4a441eb6f07d3ca
#
_cell.length_a   1.000
_cell.length_b   1.000
_cell.length_c   1.000
_cell.angle_alpha   90.00
_cell.angle_beta   90.00
_cell.angle_gamma   90.00
#
_symmetry.space_group_name_H-M   'P 1'
#
loop_
_entity.id
_entity.type
_entity.pdbx_description
1 polymer ?
#
loop_
_entity_poly.entity_id
_entity_poly.type
_entity_poly.pdbx_seq_one_letter_code
_entity_poly.pdbx_strand_id
1 'polypeptide(L)'
;MKRILLFMALILGTVAVQANPADNIEVSVLTCSPGQEVYSLYGHTAIRVRDRVAGTDHVFNYGVFDFNSENFMWRFVLGETDYMCTATPWEYFIVEYQARGSSVVEQTLNLTEAEATNFKNYLYENIRKENRVYRYNFLTNNCTTRVMDCVDACVDGELAYSWKEEPQTY
;
A
#
# COMPACT_ATOMS: atom_id res chain seq x y z
N MET A 1 32.30 57.72 33.72
CA MET A 1 31.43 56.54 33.89
C MET A 1 31.09 56.03 32.48
N LYS A 2 31.82 55.00 32.03
CA LYS A 2 31.62 54.42 30.68
C LYS A 2 30.62 53.27 30.81
N ARG A 3 29.46 53.39 30.14
CA ARG A 3 28.46 52.31 30.04
C ARG A 3 28.90 51.38 28.94
N ILE A 4 29.27 50.16 29.31
CA ILE A 4 29.55 49.07 28.38
C ILE A 4 28.20 48.40 28.05
N LEU A 5 27.73 48.59 26.82
CA LEU A 5 26.59 47.86 26.26
C LEU A 5 27.08 46.50 25.78
N LEU A 6 26.70 45.45 26.50
CA LEU A 6 26.96 44.06 26.13
C LEU A 6 25.87 43.66 25.14
N PHE A 7 26.21 43.57 23.83
CA PHE A 7 25.35 42.97 22.83
C PHE A 7 25.49 41.44 22.93
N MET A 8 24.48 40.83 23.52
CA MET A 8 24.34 39.37 23.50
C MET A 8 23.72 39.00 22.13
N ALA A 9 24.55 38.57 21.17
CA ALA A 9 24.08 38.01 19.92
C ALA A 9 23.52 36.62 20.21
N LEU A 10 22.19 36.51 20.20
CA LEU A 10 21.47 35.23 20.28
C LEU A 10 21.61 34.56 18.92
N ILE A 11 22.57 33.64 18.76
CA ILE A 11 22.68 32.78 17.57
C ILE A 11 21.55 31.74 17.69
N LEU A 12 20.40 32.01 17.12
CA LEU A 12 19.40 31.00 16.83
C LEU A 12 19.94 30.06 15.74
N GLY A 13 20.59 28.99 16.19
CA GLY A 13 20.90 27.90 15.31
C GLY A 13 19.60 27.25 14.83
N THR A 14 19.20 27.56 13.60
CA THR A 14 18.16 26.77 12.93
C THR A 14 18.76 25.39 12.66
N VAL A 15 18.39 24.42 13.48
CA VAL A 15 18.60 23.01 13.16
C VAL A 15 17.69 22.73 11.97
N ALA A 16 18.23 22.79 10.77
CA ALA A 16 17.56 22.25 9.61
C ALA A 16 17.43 20.75 9.87
N VAL A 17 16.23 20.30 10.26
CA VAL A 17 15.87 18.89 10.21
C VAL A 17 15.91 18.54 8.73
N GLN A 18 17.02 17.94 8.26
CA GLN A 18 17.03 17.33 6.96
C GLN A 18 16.04 16.17 7.01
N ALA A 19 14.92 16.33 6.29
CA ALA A 19 14.03 15.22 6.02
C ALA A 19 14.89 14.11 5.36
N ASN A 20 14.84 12.92 5.93
CA ASN A 20 15.52 11.77 5.33
C ASN A 20 14.93 11.59 3.92
N PRO A 21 15.74 11.45 2.84
CA PRO A 21 15.21 11.22 1.51
C PRO A 21 14.24 10.03 1.42
N ALA A 22 14.40 9.01 2.27
CA ALA A 22 13.45 7.91 2.45
C ALA A 22 12.04 8.39 2.89
N ASP A 23 11.92 9.60 3.47
CA ASP A 23 10.63 10.17 3.88
C ASP A 23 9.83 10.74 2.69
N ASN A 24 10.39 10.80 1.49
CA ASN A 24 9.72 11.36 0.32
C ASN A 24 8.72 10.38 -0.30
N ILE A 25 9.05 9.09 -0.30
CA ILE A 25 8.16 8.01 -0.77
C ILE A 25 7.92 7.06 0.39
N GLU A 26 6.68 6.99 0.82
CA GLU A 26 6.22 6.09 1.86
C GLU A 26 5.42 4.96 1.22
N VAL A 27 5.77 3.72 1.51
CA VAL A 27 5.07 2.53 1.04
C VAL A 27 4.50 1.80 2.24
N SER A 28 3.21 1.49 2.18
CA SER A 28 2.51 0.80 3.26
C SER A 28 1.70 -0.38 2.72
N VAL A 29 1.63 -1.45 3.49
CA VAL A 29 0.69 -2.55 3.28
C VAL A 29 -0.61 -2.22 4.03
N LEU A 30 -1.72 -2.33 3.34
CA LEU A 30 -3.06 -2.13 3.89
C LEU A 30 -3.73 -3.48 4.07
N THR A 31 -4.22 -3.76 5.28
CA THR A 31 -5.06 -4.92 5.59
C THR A 31 -6.46 -4.43 5.91
N CYS A 32 -7.43 -4.85 5.09
CA CYS A 32 -8.81 -4.45 5.22
C CYS A 32 -9.62 -5.60 5.83
N SER A 33 -10.46 -5.29 6.83
CA SER A 33 -11.30 -6.30 7.46
C SER A 33 -12.33 -6.90 6.48
N PRO A 34 -12.82 -8.10 6.76
CA PRO A 34 -13.92 -8.71 6.02
C PRO A 34 -15.13 -7.78 5.92
N GLY A 35 -15.84 -7.86 4.80
CA GLY A 35 -17.11 -7.21 4.56
C GLY A 35 -18.27 -8.20 4.47
N GLN A 36 -19.46 -7.72 4.12
CA GLN A 36 -20.66 -8.54 4.00
C GLN A 36 -20.87 -9.14 2.61
N GLU A 37 -20.21 -8.56 1.61
CA GLU A 37 -20.32 -9.01 0.22
C GLU A 37 -19.45 -10.27 -0.01
N VAL A 38 -19.91 -11.17 -0.87
CA VAL A 38 -19.26 -12.47 -1.13
C VAL A 38 -17.77 -12.31 -1.49
N TYR A 39 -17.43 -11.30 -2.28
CA TYR A 39 -16.04 -11.02 -2.70
C TYR A 39 -15.19 -10.37 -1.59
N SER A 40 -15.78 -9.89 -0.52
CA SER A 40 -15.09 -9.24 0.60
C SER A 40 -15.07 -10.07 1.89
N LEU A 41 -15.64 -11.27 1.90
CA LEU A 41 -15.76 -12.13 3.08
C LEU A 41 -14.41 -12.50 3.74
N TYR A 42 -13.34 -12.51 2.97
CA TYR A 42 -12.00 -12.88 3.46
C TYR A 42 -11.12 -11.65 3.73
N GLY A 43 -11.69 -10.44 3.67
CA GLY A 43 -10.93 -9.21 3.76
C GLY A 43 -10.17 -8.91 2.48
N HIS A 44 -9.23 -7.97 2.55
CA HIS A 44 -8.45 -7.53 1.39
C HIS A 44 -7.08 -7.01 1.79
N THR A 45 -6.10 -7.17 0.90
CA THR A 45 -4.76 -6.61 1.06
C THR A 45 -4.44 -5.73 -0.14
N ALA A 46 -3.91 -4.53 0.12
CA ALA A 46 -3.51 -3.57 -0.90
C ALA A 46 -2.20 -2.88 -0.52
N ILE A 47 -1.61 -2.12 -1.44
CA ILE A 47 -0.40 -1.34 -1.20
C ILE A 47 -0.71 0.14 -1.40
N ARG A 48 -0.37 0.98 -0.42
CA ARG A 48 -0.42 2.43 -0.54
C ARG A 48 0.98 2.97 -0.82
N VAL A 49 1.07 3.87 -1.80
CA VAL A 49 2.29 4.64 -2.09
C VAL A 49 1.95 6.11 -1.99
N ARG A 50 2.61 6.78 -1.06
CA ARG A 50 2.52 8.22 -0.87
C ARG A 50 3.84 8.85 -1.28
N ASP A 51 3.82 9.65 -2.35
CA ASP A 51 4.97 10.41 -2.82
C ASP A 51 4.74 11.89 -2.51
N ARG A 52 5.47 12.39 -1.54
CA ARG A 52 5.34 13.78 -1.05
C ARG A 52 5.92 14.79 -2.03
N VAL A 53 6.88 14.39 -2.85
CA VAL A 53 7.51 15.25 -3.87
C VAL A 53 6.60 15.38 -5.09
N ALA A 54 6.04 14.27 -5.57
CA ALA A 54 5.10 14.27 -6.66
C ALA A 54 3.69 14.75 -6.25
N GLY A 55 3.40 14.81 -4.94
CA GLY A 55 2.08 15.16 -4.41
C GLY A 55 1.02 14.10 -4.72
N THR A 56 1.42 12.82 -4.81
CA THR A 56 0.53 11.71 -5.11
C THR A 56 0.38 10.77 -3.91
N ASP A 57 -0.83 10.25 -3.74
CA ASP A 57 -1.17 9.29 -2.68
C ASP A 57 -2.15 8.27 -3.24
N HIS A 58 -1.64 7.12 -3.66
CA HIS A 58 -2.39 6.10 -4.39
C HIS A 58 -2.37 4.76 -3.67
N VAL A 59 -3.50 4.07 -3.74
CA VAL A 59 -3.63 2.67 -3.32
C VAL A 59 -3.65 1.78 -4.56
N PHE A 60 -2.72 0.85 -4.64
CA PHE A 60 -2.63 -0.18 -5.66
C PHE A 60 -3.40 -1.41 -5.20
N ASN A 61 -4.44 -1.73 -5.95
CA ASN A 61 -5.43 -2.72 -5.59
C ASN A 61 -5.45 -3.86 -6.62
N TYR A 62 -5.06 -5.07 -6.20
CA TYR A 62 -5.06 -6.28 -7.01
C TYR A 62 -6.39 -7.05 -6.95
N GLY A 63 -7.46 -6.41 -6.47
CA GLY A 63 -8.75 -7.05 -6.25
C GLY A 63 -9.85 -6.61 -7.20
N VAL A 64 -9.54 -5.87 -8.26
CA VAL A 64 -10.55 -5.33 -9.17
C VAL A 64 -10.85 -6.32 -10.29
N PHE A 65 -12.13 -6.51 -10.59
CA PHE A 65 -12.62 -7.37 -11.66
C PHE A 65 -13.80 -6.71 -12.38
N ASP A 66 -14.07 -7.16 -13.59
CA ASP A 66 -15.17 -6.62 -14.40
C ASP A 66 -16.40 -7.54 -14.31
N PHE A 67 -17.42 -7.06 -13.59
CA PHE A 67 -18.71 -7.72 -13.45
C PHE A 67 -19.46 -7.89 -14.80
N ASN A 68 -19.15 -7.06 -15.80
CA ASN A 68 -19.79 -7.11 -17.10
C ASN A 68 -19.10 -8.09 -18.06
N SER A 69 -18.03 -8.77 -17.60
CA SER A 69 -17.39 -9.78 -18.43
C SER A 69 -18.34 -10.95 -18.72
N GLU A 70 -18.23 -11.51 -19.92
CA GLU A 70 -19.09 -12.60 -20.37
C GLU A 70 -19.02 -13.80 -19.41
N ASN A 71 -20.19 -14.32 -19.00
CA ASN A 71 -20.34 -15.43 -18.06
C ASN A 71 -19.63 -15.22 -16.70
N PHE A 72 -19.51 -13.96 -16.23
CA PHE A 72 -18.78 -13.60 -15.02
C PHE A 72 -19.11 -14.51 -13.83
N MET A 73 -20.40 -14.67 -13.48
CA MET A 73 -20.81 -15.46 -12.30
C MET A 73 -20.35 -16.91 -12.39
N TRP A 74 -20.42 -17.51 -13.58
CA TRP A 74 -20.00 -18.88 -13.80
C TRP A 74 -18.48 -19.03 -13.70
N ARG A 75 -17.75 -18.12 -14.33
CA ARG A 75 -16.29 -18.06 -14.26
C ARG A 75 -15.78 -17.78 -12.85
N PHE A 76 -16.50 -16.92 -12.11
CA PHE A 76 -16.18 -16.62 -10.71
C PHE A 76 -16.27 -17.88 -9.83
N VAL A 77 -17.37 -18.65 -9.94
CA VAL A 77 -17.58 -19.91 -9.20
C VAL A 77 -16.54 -20.95 -9.56
N LEU A 78 -16.13 -21.01 -10.83
CA LEU A 78 -15.07 -21.94 -11.30
C LEU A 78 -13.65 -21.47 -10.97
N GLY A 79 -13.46 -20.26 -10.43
CA GLY A 79 -12.12 -19.68 -10.20
C GLY A 79 -11.39 -19.31 -11.49
N GLU A 80 -12.13 -18.99 -12.55
CA GLU A 80 -11.59 -18.65 -13.88
C GLU A 80 -11.72 -17.16 -14.20
N THR A 81 -11.93 -16.31 -13.21
CA THR A 81 -12.09 -14.87 -13.39
C THR A 81 -10.73 -14.18 -13.51
N ASP A 82 -10.61 -13.30 -14.48
CA ASP A 82 -9.46 -12.42 -14.59
C ASP A 82 -9.68 -11.18 -13.71
N TYR A 83 -8.68 -10.88 -12.89
CA TYR A 83 -8.62 -9.70 -12.05
C TYR A 83 -7.58 -8.73 -12.59
N MET A 84 -7.63 -7.49 -12.12
CA MET A 84 -6.67 -6.49 -12.53
C MET A 84 -6.15 -5.67 -11.34
N CYS A 85 -4.92 -5.20 -11.50
CA CYS A 85 -4.35 -4.18 -10.64
C CYS A 85 -4.81 -2.80 -11.11
N THR A 86 -5.24 -1.97 -10.16
CA THR A 86 -5.60 -0.56 -10.39
C THR A 86 -4.97 0.34 -9.35
N ALA A 87 -4.82 1.63 -9.67
CA ALA A 87 -4.44 2.65 -8.70
C ALA A 87 -5.65 3.55 -8.42
N THR A 88 -5.98 3.71 -7.15
CA THR A 88 -7.07 4.56 -6.66
C THR A 88 -6.48 5.62 -5.73
N PRO A 89 -6.83 6.92 -5.83
CA PRO A 89 -6.44 7.90 -4.85
C PRO A 89 -6.89 7.48 -3.44
N TRP A 90 -6.01 7.70 -2.45
CA TRP A 90 -6.25 7.30 -1.05
C TRP A 90 -7.59 7.79 -0.50
N GLU A 91 -7.95 9.02 -0.80
CA GLU A 91 -9.19 9.65 -0.34
C GLU A 91 -10.45 8.89 -0.80
N TYR A 92 -10.46 8.35 -2.01
CA TYR A 92 -11.58 7.54 -2.51
C TYR A 92 -11.56 6.13 -1.91
N PHE A 93 -10.39 5.55 -1.79
CA PHE A 93 -10.23 4.22 -1.18
C PHE A 93 -10.76 4.20 0.26
N ILE A 94 -10.32 5.14 1.10
CA ILE A 94 -10.72 5.13 2.52
C ILE A 94 -12.22 5.43 2.70
N VAL A 95 -12.80 6.31 1.89
CA VAL A 95 -14.24 6.60 1.92
C VAL A 95 -15.06 5.36 1.56
N GLU A 96 -14.62 4.57 0.56
CA GLU A 96 -15.29 3.32 0.19
C GLU A 96 -15.29 2.31 1.35
N TYR A 97 -14.15 2.10 2.02
CA TYR A 97 -14.07 1.17 3.15
C TYR A 97 -14.84 1.67 4.37
N GLN A 98 -14.85 2.97 4.65
CA GLN A 98 -15.70 3.58 5.69
C GLN A 98 -17.19 3.35 5.40
N ALA A 99 -17.64 3.55 4.17
CA ALA A 99 -19.02 3.33 3.76
C ALA A 99 -19.45 1.86 3.91
N ARG A 100 -18.51 0.92 3.75
CA ARG A 100 -18.73 -0.52 3.98
C ARG A 100 -18.71 -0.91 5.47
N GLY A 101 -18.30 -0.02 6.38
CA GLY A 101 -18.07 -0.33 7.79
C GLY A 101 -16.86 -1.24 8.02
N SER A 102 -15.94 -1.33 7.05
CA SER A 102 -14.72 -2.13 7.14
C SER A 102 -13.57 -1.31 7.70
N SER A 103 -12.78 -1.90 8.61
CA SER A 103 -11.55 -1.29 9.09
C SER A 103 -10.42 -1.46 8.11
N VAL A 104 -9.50 -0.49 8.10
CA VAL A 104 -8.25 -0.56 7.34
C VAL A 104 -7.09 -0.37 8.32
N VAL A 105 -6.23 -1.38 8.40
CA VAL A 105 -4.99 -1.33 9.18
C VAL A 105 -3.85 -1.05 8.21
N GLU A 106 -3.06 -0.01 8.48
CA GLU A 106 -1.91 0.38 7.68
C GLU A 106 -0.62 0.00 8.39
N GLN A 107 0.28 -0.67 7.67
CA GLN A 107 1.63 -1.01 8.11
C GLN A 107 2.64 -0.38 7.16
N THR A 108 3.31 0.68 7.59
CA THR A 108 4.38 1.30 6.82
C THR A 108 5.60 0.39 6.78
N LEU A 109 6.16 0.19 5.58
CA LEU A 109 7.37 -0.60 5.37
C LEU A 109 8.61 0.26 5.65
N ASN A 110 9.59 -0.33 6.32
CA ASN A 110 10.87 0.33 6.59
C ASN A 110 11.83 0.10 5.40
N LEU A 111 11.67 0.91 4.36
CA LEU A 111 12.43 0.82 3.11
C LEU A 111 13.52 1.88 3.03
N THR A 112 14.59 1.56 2.32
CA THR A 112 15.54 2.56 1.84
C THR A 112 14.91 3.41 0.74
N GLU A 113 15.50 4.57 0.41
CA GLU A 113 15.04 5.42 -0.69
C GLU A 113 15.04 4.68 -2.05
N ALA A 114 16.05 3.87 -2.28
CA ALA A 114 16.16 3.06 -3.49
C ALA A 114 15.04 2.02 -3.60
N GLU A 115 14.78 1.28 -2.53
CA GLU A 115 13.70 0.29 -2.46
C GLU A 115 12.33 0.95 -2.61
N ALA A 116 12.07 2.07 -1.92
CA ALA A 116 10.80 2.81 -2.05
C ALA A 116 10.57 3.31 -3.48
N THR A 117 11.62 3.79 -4.14
CA THR A 117 11.58 4.21 -5.54
C THR A 117 11.32 3.04 -6.48
N ASN A 118 12.02 1.91 -6.27
CA ASN A 118 11.81 0.69 -7.05
C ASN A 118 10.39 0.16 -6.87
N PHE A 119 9.89 0.15 -5.64
CA PHE A 119 8.54 -0.30 -5.30
C PHE A 119 7.48 0.54 -6.03
N LYS A 120 7.60 1.87 -5.95
CA LYS A 120 6.73 2.79 -6.69
C LYS A 120 6.75 2.47 -8.18
N ASN A 121 7.94 2.40 -8.80
CA ASN A 121 8.08 2.16 -10.23
C ASN A 121 7.49 0.80 -10.64
N TYR A 122 7.74 -0.24 -9.85
CA TYR A 122 7.19 -1.58 -10.06
C TYR A 122 5.66 -1.59 -10.07
N LEU A 123 5.02 -0.90 -9.12
CA LEU A 123 3.57 -0.81 -9.04
C LEU A 123 2.97 -0.02 -10.21
N TYR A 124 3.61 1.10 -10.61
CA TYR A 124 3.15 1.85 -11.77
C TYR A 124 3.31 1.06 -13.08
N GLU A 125 4.32 0.20 -13.18
CA GLU A 125 4.45 -0.74 -14.29
C GLU A 125 3.35 -1.80 -14.28
N ASN A 126 2.97 -2.31 -13.11
CA ASN A 126 1.91 -3.31 -12.96
C ASN A 126 0.50 -2.81 -13.33
N ILE A 127 0.20 -1.51 -13.26
CA ILE A 127 -1.10 -0.97 -13.66
C ILE A 127 -1.18 -0.65 -15.15
N ARG A 128 -0.10 -0.78 -15.92
CA ARG A 128 -0.15 -0.59 -17.38
C ARG A 128 -1.08 -1.60 -18.01
N LYS A 129 -1.72 -1.21 -19.11
CA LYS A 129 -2.74 -2.02 -19.78
C LYS A 129 -2.26 -3.43 -20.12
N GLU A 130 -1.02 -3.56 -20.53
CA GLU A 130 -0.35 -4.82 -20.89
C GLU A 130 -0.04 -5.73 -19.69
N ASN A 131 0.11 -5.17 -18.48
CA ASN A 131 0.59 -5.90 -17.30
C ASN A 131 -0.50 -6.11 -16.23
N ARG A 132 -1.54 -5.27 -16.23
CA ARG A 132 -2.47 -5.17 -15.09
C ARG A 132 -3.39 -6.36 -14.88
N VAL A 133 -3.65 -7.16 -15.93
CA VAL A 133 -4.58 -8.29 -15.89
C VAL A 133 -3.88 -9.56 -15.49
N TYR A 134 -4.45 -10.30 -14.54
CA TYR A 134 -3.92 -11.59 -14.10
C TYR A 134 -5.04 -12.58 -13.82
N ARG A 135 -4.75 -13.88 -13.96
CA ARG A 135 -5.68 -14.95 -13.60
C ARG A 135 -5.73 -15.09 -12.08
N TYR A 136 -6.87 -14.81 -11.50
CA TYR A 136 -7.08 -14.97 -10.06
C TYR A 136 -7.12 -16.45 -9.66
N ASN A 137 -6.51 -16.77 -8.53
CA ASN A 137 -6.65 -18.05 -7.86
C ASN A 137 -6.69 -17.80 -6.35
N PHE A 138 -7.74 -18.29 -5.71
CA PHE A 138 -8.00 -18.06 -4.28
C PHE A 138 -6.82 -18.46 -3.38
N LEU A 139 -6.10 -19.55 -3.70
CA LEU A 139 -5.02 -20.07 -2.86
C LEU A 139 -3.64 -19.54 -3.25
N THR A 140 -3.38 -19.32 -4.55
CA THR A 140 -2.03 -19.11 -5.05
C THR A 140 -1.80 -17.82 -5.81
N ASN A 141 -2.86 -17.10 -6.20
CA ASN A 141 -2.73 -15.87 -6.99
C ASN A 141 -3.88 -14.89 -6.67
N ASN A 142 -3.83 -14.30 -5.50
CA ASN A 142 -4.85 -13.41 -4.95
C ASN A 142 -4.25 -12.05 -4.51
N CYS A 143 -5.04 -11.16 -3.93
CA CYS A 143 -4.58 -9.86 -3.49
C CYS A 143 -3.42 -9.94 -2.51
N THR A 144 -3.44 -10.89 -1.56
CA THR A 144 -2.39 -11.04 -0.55
C THR A 144 -1.11 -11.59 -1.17
N THR A 145 -1.18 -12.66 -1.98
CA THR A 145 0.01 -13.22 -2.63
C THR A 145 0.65 -12.23 -3.60
N ARG A 146 -0.16 -11.43 -4.32
CA ARG A 146 0.35 -10.36 -5.20
C ARG A 146 1.07 -9.26 -4.43
N VAL A 147 0.56 -8.88 -3.26
CA VAL A 147 1.26 -7.93 -2.38
C VAL A 147 2.57 -8.51 -1.87
N MET A 148 2.61 -9.79 -1.47
CA MET A 148 3.85 -10.48 -1.10
C MET A 148 4.85 -10.49 -2.26
N ASP A 149 4.43 -10.86 -3.47
CA ASP A 149 5.28 -10.85 -4.67
C ASP A 149 5.89 -9.46 -4.93
N CYS A 150 5.12 -8.37 -4.69
CA CYS A 150 5.62 -7.00 -4.83
C CYS A 150 6.70 -6.69 -3.78
N VAL A 151 6.49 -7.11 -2.53
CA VAL A 151 7.48 -6.91 -1.46
C VAL A 151 8.75 -7.69 -1.77
N ASP A 152 8.64 -8.97 -2.12
CA ASP A 152 9.78 -9.83 -2.47
C ASP A 152 10.56 -9.31 -3.68
N ALA A 153 9.88 -8.70 -4.66
CA ALA A 153 10.52 -8.16 -5.86
C ALA A 153 11.25 -6.82 -5.64
N CYS A 154 10.88 -6.06 -4.59
CA CYS A 154 11.31 -4.67 -4.43
C CYS A 154 12.18 -4.42 -3.21
N VAL A 155 12.26 -5.38 -2.28
CA VAL A 155 13.05 -5.27 -1.04
C VAL A 155 14.32 -6.08 -1.16
N ASP A 156 15.46 -5.42 -0.96
CA ASP A 156 16.76 -6.07 -0.93
C ASP A 156 17.00 -6.66 0.48
N GLY A 157 17.03 -7.98 0.62
CA GLY A 157 17.34 -8.65 1.89
C GLY A 157 16.41 -9.80 2.23
N GLU A 158 16.62 -10.41 3.38
CA GLU A 158 15.75 -11.46 3.90
C GLU A 158 14.54 -10.86 4.60
N LEU A 159 13.35 -11.23 4.14
CA LEU A 159 12.10 -10.88 4.80
C LEU A 159 11.89 -11.79 6.01
N ALA A 160 11.91 -11.22 7.20
CA ALA A 160 11.59 -11.93 8.41
C ALA A 160 10.10 -11.78 8.74
N TYR A 161 9.35 -12.84 8.58
CA TYR A 161 7.95 -12.91 9.00
C TYR A 161 7.87 -13.34 10.46
N SER A 162 7.41 -12.46 11.34
CA SER A 162 7.12 -12.82 12.73
C SER A 162 5.65 -13.17 12.87
N TRP A 163 5.34 -14.45 13.08
CA TRP A 163 4.00 -14.90 13.42
C TRP A 163 3.81 -14.72 14.92
N LYS A 164 2.88 -13.87 15.33
CA LYS A 164 2.31 -13.93 16.67
C LYS A 164 1.17 -14.94 16.59
N GLU A 165 1.31 -16.07 17.25
CA GLU A 165 0.16 -16.94 17.51
C GLU A 165 -0.80 -16.16 18.42
N GLU A 166 -1.90 -15.66 17.86
CA GLU A 166 -3.01 -15.20 18.67
C GLU A 166 -3.67 -16.44 19.29
N PRO A 167 -3.96 -16.42 20.61
CA PRO A 167 -4.68 -17.53 21.23
C PRO A 167 -6.01 -17.70 20.50
N GLN A 168 -6.23 -18.88 19.91
CA GLN A 168 -7.49 -19.22 19.27
C GLN A 168 -8.59 -19.23 20.35
N THR A 169 -9.42 -18.20 20.35
CA THR A 169 -10.68 -18.21 21.11
C THR A 169 -11.73 -18.87 20.21
N TYR A 170 -12.11 -20.07 20.55
CA TYR A 170 -13.25 -20.78 19.97
C TYR A 170 -14.56 -20.25 20.59
#